data_5aeb135beaa10b37bb12bf9a8037c08c
#
_entry.id   5aeb135beaa10b37bb12bf9a8037c08c
#
_cell.length_a   1.000
_cell.length_b   1.000
_cell.length_c   1.000
_cell.angle_alpha   90.00
_cell.angle_beta   90.00
_cell.angle_gamma   90.00
#
_symmetry.space_group_name_H-M   'P 1'
#
loop_
_entity.id
_entity.type
_entity.pdbx_description
1 polymer ?
#
loop_
_entity_poly.entity_id
_entity_poly.type
_entity_poly.pdbx_seq_one_letter_code
_entity_poly.pdbx_strand_id
1 'polypeptide(L)'
;RLEAAGYEHYEVSNFALEGRRSLHNSSYWTGIPYMGIGAAAHSYNGKSRQWNIDNLPIYINKVKEGVVPFEKELLDDSERHNDMVMLALRRREGIDLSRMALEFGAAAVEECLSLSRKFVKTGLLSIEGSHLRLTREGLYVSDMVMSELMSVGD
;
A
#
# COMPACT_ATOMS: atom_id res chain seq x y z
N ARG A 1 -6.28 24.38 -3.15
CA ARG A 1 -5.69 25.12 -4.30
C ARG A 1 -5.48 24.23 -5.52
N LEU A 2 -4.81 23.05 -5.38
CA LEU A 2 -4.57 22.16 -6.53
C LEU A 2 -5.87 21.60 -7.12
N GLU A 3 -6.81 21.17 -6.29
CA GLU A 3 -8.13 20.69 -6.74
C GLU A 3 -8.91 21.79 -7.48
N ALA A 4 -8.86 23.03 -6.98
CA ALA A 4 -9.46 24.19 -7.68
C ALA A 4 -8.78 24.53 -9.02
N ALA A 5 -7.57 24.02 -9.24
CA ALA A 5 -6.83 24.12 -10.50
C ALA A 5 -7.00 22.88 -11.40
N GLY A 6 -7.95 21.97 -11.07
CA GLY A 6 -8.27 20.78 -11.86
C GLY A 6 -7.38 19.57 -11.59
N TYR A 7 -6.56 19.61 -10.52
CA TYR A 7 -5.78 18.44 -10.13
C TYR A 7 -6.60 17.50 -9.26
N GLU A 8 -6.47 16.21 -9.49
CA GLU A 8 -7.01 15.15 -8.67
C GLU A 8 -5.99 14.77 -7.58
N HIS A 9 -6.42 14.73 -6.31
CA HIS A 9 -5.65 14.17 -5.21
C HIS A 9 -5.86 12.64 -5.22
N TYR A 10 -4.96 11.90 -5.87
CA TYR A 10 -5.17 10.47 -6.13
C TYR A 10 -4.46 9.54 -5.15
N GLU A 11 -3.52 10.09 -4.37
CA GLU A 11 -2.78 9.40 -3.29
C GLU A 11 -2.40 10.45 -2.24
N VAL A 12 -2.17 10.04 -1.00
CA VAL A 12 -1.95 10.90 0.18
C VAL A 12 -1.02 12.10 -0.07
N SER A 13 0.03 11.92 -0.89
CA SER A 13 1.02 12.95 -1.19
C SER A 13 1.06 13.38 -2.67
N ASN A 14 0.26 12.78 -3.54
CA ASN A 14 0.36 12.97 -4.98
C ASN A 14 -0.91 13.55 -5.61
N PHE A 15 -0.70 14.52 -6.50
CA PHE A 15 -1.73 15.15 -7.30
C PHE A 15 -1.39 14.99 -8.79
N ALA A 16 -2.41 14.85 -9.64
CA ALA A 16 -2.26 14.79 -11.09
C ALA A 16 -3.46 15.43 -11.78
N LEU A 17 -3.29 15.92 -12.98
CA LEU A 17 -4.41 16.20 -13.88
C LEU A 17 -5.08 14.89 -14.29
N GLU A 18 -6.35 14.95 -14.70
CA GLU A 18 -7.09 13.79 -15.18
C GLU A 18 -6.31 13.03 -16.27
N GLY A 19 -6.21 11.71 -16.11
CA GLY A 19 -5.44 10.83 -16.99
C GLY A 19 -3.91 10.99 -16.92
N ARG A 20 -3.37 11.79 -16.00
CA ARG A 20 -1.93 12.05 -15.85
C ARG A 20 -1.34 11.53 -14.57
N ARG A 21 -2.00 10.58 -13.88
CA ARG A 21 -1.43 9.91 -12.71
C ARG A 21 -0.11 9.22 -13.08
N SER A 22 0.87 9.24 -12.19
CA SER A 22 2.12 8.52 -12.37
C SER A 22 1.86 7.01 -12.41
N LEU A 23 2.07 6.37 -13.56
CA LEU A 23 1.92 4.93 -13.71
C LEU A 23 2.91 4.18 -12.81
N HIS A 24 4.14 4.65 -12.73
CA HIS A 24 5.18 4.04 -11.91
C HIS A 24 4.80 4.07 -10.42
N ASN A 25 4.42 5.23 -9.87
CA ASN A 25 3.98 5.32 -8.47
C ASN A 25 2.72 4.50 -8.22
N SER A 26 1.75 4.56 -9.13
CA SER A 26 0.50 3.81 -9.00
C SER A 26 0.72 2.30 -8.95
N SER A 27 1.73 1.77 -9.63
CA SER A 27 2.04 0.34 -9.61
C SER A 27 2.47 -0.16 -8.22
N TYR A 28 3.19 0.64 -7.44
CA TYR A 28 3.53 0.27 -6.06
C TYR A 28 2.29 0.15 -5.16
N TRP A 29 1.33 1.06 -5.32
CA TRP A 29 0.12 1.08 -4.50
C TRP A 29 -0.93 0.03 -4.90
N THR A 30 -0.77 -0.61 -6.07
CA THR A 30 -1.71 -1.65 -6.55
C THR A 30 -1.26 -3.07 -6.23
N GLY A 31 -0.08 -3.24 -5.60
CA GLY A 31 0.48 -4.55 -5.28
C GLY A 31 0.96 -5.34 -6.52
N ILE A 32 1.22 -4.65 -7.63
CA ILE A 32 1.78 -5.28 -8.83
C ILE A 32 3.23 -5.68 -8.55
N PRO A 33 3.64 -6.91 -8.93
CA PRO A 33 5.03 -7.32 -8.81
C PRO A 33 5.99 -6.39 -9.55
N TYR A 34 7.12 -6.10 -8.94
CA TYR A 34 8.16 -5.27 -9.52
C TYR A 34 9.56 -5.78 -9.16
N MET A 35 10.53 -5.46 -10.00
CA MET A 35 11.94 -5.79 -9.79
C MET A 35 12.76 -4.52 -9.64
N GLY A 36 13.45 -4.41 -8.52
CA GLY A 36 14.40 -3.35 -8.25
C GLY A 36 15.78 -3.67 -8.82
N ILE A 37 16.41 -2.69 -9.47
CA ILE A 37 17.74 -2.81 -10.07
C ILE A 37 18.67 -1.81 -9.39
N GLY A 38 19.81 -2.29 -8.90
CA GLY A 38 20.81 -1.48 -8.21
C GLY A 38 20.96 -1.84 -6.72
N ALA A 39 21.98 -1.27 -6.07
CA ALA A 39 22.18 -1.41 -4.63
C ALA A 39 21.00 -0.80 -3.88
N ALA A 40 20.62 -1.39 -2.75
CA ALA A 40 19.47 -1.04 -1.93
C ALA A 40 18.09 -1.10 -2.65
N ALA A 41 18.02 -1.56 -3.90
CA ALA A 41 16.77 -1.62 -4.63
C ALA A 41 15.89 -2.76 -4.13
N HIS A 42 14.60 -2.46 -3.95
CA HIS A 42 13.59 -3.40 -3.49
C HIS A 42 12.86 -4.06 -4.66
N SER A 43 12.49 -5.32 -4.49
CA SER A 43 11.64 -6.10 -5.40
C SER A 43 10.48 -6.71 -4.62
N TYR A 44 9.36 -6.93 -5.31
CA TYR A 44 8.17 -7.56 -4.76
C TYR A 44 7.55 -8.49 -5.79
N ASN A 45 7.12 -9.68 -5.37
CA ASN A 45 6.53 -10.68 -6.26
C ASN A 45 5.10 -11.13 -5.85
N GLY A 46 4.45 -10.40 -4.94
CA GLY A 46 3.14 -10.74 -4.40
C GLY A 46 3.16 -11.63 -3.15
N LYS A 47 4.29 -12.31 -2.86
CA LYS A 47 4.44 -13.24 -1.73
C LYS A 47 5.70 -12.99 -0.92
N SER A 48 6.63 -12.23 -1.47
CA SER A 48 7.90 -11.93 -0.80
C SER A 48 8.41 -10.56 -1.20
N ARG A 49 9.13 -9.94 -0.29
CA ARG A 49 9.96 -8.77 -0.53
C ARG A 49 11.41 -9.20 -0.62
N GLN A 50 12.15 -8.53 -1.46
CA GLN A 50 13.59 -8.72 -1.60
C GLN A 50 14.22 -7.34 -1.69
N TRP A 51 15.37 -7.15 -1.06
CA TRP A 51 16.18 -5.94 -1.21
C TRP A 51 17.62 -6.30 -1.47
N ASN A 52 18.20 -5.65 -2.45
CA ASN A 52 19.61 -5.80 -2.77
C ASN A 52 20.44 -5.16 -1.65
N ILE A 53 21.63 -5.70 -1.41
CA ILE A 53 22.56 -5.13 -0.41
C ILE A 53 22.76 -3.63 -0.66
N ASP A 54 22.76 -2.83 0.38
CA ASP A 54 22.91 -1.36 0.31
C ASP A 54 24.38 -0.90 0.10
N ASN A 55 25.34 -1.80 0.28
CA ASN A 55 26.76 -1.52 0.09
C ASN A 55 27.12 -1.53 -1.41
N LEU A 56 27.22 -0.35 -2.01
CA LEU A 56 27.46 -0.17 -3.43
C LEU A 56 28.76 -0.85 -3.94
N PRO A 57 29.95 -0.74 -3.27
CA PRO A 57 31.15 -1.48 -3.68
C PRO A 57 30.96 -3.00 -3.70
N ILE A 58 30.34 -3.57 -2.66
CA ILE A 58 30.08 -5.01 -2.58
C ILE A 58 29.09 -5.42 -3.66
N TYR A 59 28.00 -4.65 -3.85
CA TYR A 59 27.01 -4.91 -4.89
C TYR A 59 27.66 -4.97 -6.28
N ILE A 60 28.48 -3.96 -6.65
CA ILE A 60 29.15 -3.91 -7.95
C ILE A 60 30.08 -5.11 -8.15
N ASN A 61 30.88 -5.46 -7.13
CA ASN A 61 31.82 -6.58 -7.24
C ASN A 61 31.06 -7.91 -7.42
N LYS A 62 30.00 -8.14 -6.64
CA LYS A 62 29.20 -9.36 -6.74
C LYS A 62 28.47 -9.48 -8.08
N VAL A 63 27.93 -8.39 -8.59
CA VAL A 63 27.29 -8.38 -9.92
C VAL A 63 28.30 -8.68 -11.05
N LYS A 64 29.54 -8.20 -10.94
CA LYS A 64 30.60 -8.57 -11.88
C LYS A 64 30.97 -10.06 -11.83
N GLU A 65 30.77 -10.71 -10.68
CA GLU A 65 30.90 -12.16 -10.50
C GLU A 65 29.67 -12.94 -10.99
N GLY A 66 28.63 -12.26 -11.51
CA GLY A 66 27.37 -12.86 -11.95
C GLY A 66 26.38 -13.13 -10.82
N VAL A 67 26.61 -12.60 -9.62
CA VAL A 67 25.75 -12.82 -8.43
C VAL A 67 25.12 -11.50 -8.02
N VAL A 68 23.78 -11.49 -7.89
CA VAL A 68 23.06 -10.36 -7.27
C VAL A 68 22.95 -10.65 -5.77
N PRO A 69 23.66 -9.91 -4.90
CA PRO A 69 23.56 -10.11 -3.46
C PRO A 69 22.27 -9.44 -2.93
N PHE A 70 21.41 -10.22 -2.28
CA PHE A 70 20.13 -9.74 -1.73
C PHE A 70 19.75 -10.45 -0.44
N GLU A 71 18.85 -9.82 0.30
CA GLU A 71 18.07 -10.42 1.38
C GLU A 71 16.62 -10.57 0.94
N LYS A 72 15.91 -11.52 1.53
CA LYS A 72 14.53 -11.86 1.18
C LYS A 72 13.71 -12.15 2.41
N GLU A 73 12.50 -11.64 2.43
CA GLU A 73 11.46 -11.89 3.42
C GLU A 73 10.26 -12.56 2.73
N LEU A 74 9.72 -13.59 3.36
CA LEU A 74 8.45 -14.20 2.94
C LEU A 74 7.34 -13.58 3.77
N LEU A 75 6.34 -13.04 3.09
CA LEU A 75 5.20 -12.41 3.75
C LEU A 75 4.17 -13.45 4.14
N ASP A 76 3.79 -13.46 5.41
CA ASP A 76 2.65 -14.23 5.90
C ASP A 76 1.31 -13.55 5.54
N ASP A 77 0.19 -14.18 5.89
CA ASP A 77 -1.12 -13.65 5.54
C ASP A 77 -1.46 -12.36 6.31
N SER A 78 -0.97 -12.21 7.54
CA SER A 78 -1.14 -10.99 8.35
C SER A 78 -0.38 -9.82 7.73
N GLU A 79 0.88 -10.03 7.35
CA GLU A 79 1.70 -9.03 6.69
C GLU A 79 1.12 -8.61 5.33
N ARG A 80 0.61 -9.56 4.56
CA ARG A 80 -0.07 -9.29 3.28
C ARG A 80 -1.37 -8.51 3.47
N HIS A 81 -2.15 -8.84 4.52
CA HIS A 81 -3.34 -8.08 4.90
C HIS A 81 -2.98 -6.64 5.28
N ASN A 82 -1.98 -6.46 6.12
CA ASN A 82 -1.51 -5.15 6.55
C ASN A 82 -1.00 -4.30 5.38
N ASP A 83 -0.27 -4.92 4.45
CA ASP A 83 0.14 -4.28 3.20
C ASP A 83 -1.08 -3.82 2.39
N MET A 84 -2.08 -4.68 2.22
CA MET A 84 -3.30 -4.31 1.50
C MET A 84 -3.98 -3.10 2.13
N VAL A 85 -4.17 -3.10 3.46
CA VAL A 85 -4.79 -1.98 4.19
C VAL A 85 -4.00 -0.69 3.98
N MET A 86 -2.68 -0.74 4.21
CA MET A 86 -1.80 0.42 4.09
C MET A 86 -1.80 0.98 2.66
N LEU A 87 -1.57 0.12 1.66
CA LEU A 87 -1.47 0.55 0.26
C LEU A 87 -2.81 1.05 -0.29
N ALA A 88 -3.92 0.43 0.11
CA ALA A 88 -5.24 0.82 -0.35
C ALA A 88 -5.71 2.14 0.25
N LEU A 89 -5.56 2.36 1.56
CA LEU A 89 -5.99 3.60 2.22
C LEU A 89 -5.15 4.82 1.83
N ARG A 90 -3.92 4.63 1.34
CA ARG A 90 -3.16 5.74 0.76
C ARG A 90 -3.75 6.27 -0.54
N ARG A 91 -4.57 5.49 -1.21
CA ARG A 91 -5.19 5.82 -2.50
C ARG A 91 -6.58 6.39 -2.31
N ARG A 92 -6.99 7.23 -3.24
CA ARG A 92 -8.35 7.79 -3.30
C ARG A 92 -9.43 6.72 -3.35
N GLU A 93 -9.15 5.59 -4.03
CA GLU A 93 -10.08 4.47 -4.17
C GLU A 93 -10.36 3.77 -2.83
N GLY A 94 -9.37 3.75 -1.91
CA GLY A 94 -9.49 3.07 -0.63
C GLY A 94 -9.44 1.54 -0.74
N ILE A 95 -9.86 0.87 0.33
CA ILE A 95 -9.92 -0.59 0.41
C ILE A 95 -11.15 -1.09 -0.36
N ASP A 96 -10.94 -1.95 -1.35
CA ASP A 96 -11.99 -2.73 -1.98
C ASP A 96 -12.32 -3.95 -1.11
N LEU A 97 -13.45 -3.90 -0.41
CA LEU A 97 -13.92 -4.95 0.50
C LEU A 97 -14.22 -6.26 -0.24
N SER A 98 -14.61 -6.18 -1.52
CA SER A 98 -14.83 -7.39 -2.34
C SER A 98 -13.52 -8.10 -2.64
N ARG A 99 -12.48 -7.35 -2.97
CA ARG A 99 -11.13 -7.89 -3.14
C ARG A 99 -10.57 -8.45 -1.84
N MET A 100 -10.77 -7.75 -0.71
CA MET A 100 -10.37 -8.23 0.61
C MET A 100 -11.04 -9.57 0.95
N ALA A 101 -12.34 -9.70 0.66
CA ALA A 101 -13.06 -10.96 0.86
C ALA A 101 -12.49 -12.11 0.03
N LEU A 102 -12.09 -11.85 -1.23
CA LEU A 102 -11.49 -12.86 -2.11
C LEU A 102 -10.08 -13.29 -1.67
N GLU A 103 -9.28 -12.36 -1.15
CA GLU A 103 -7.89 -12.64 -0.78
C GLU A 103 -7.73 -13.15 0.66
N PHE A 104 -8.55 -12.69 1.61
CA PHE A 104 -8.41 -12.95 3.05
C PHE A 104 -9.67 -13.55 3.70
N GLY A 105 -10.76 -13.69 2.93
CA GLY A 105 -12.01 -14.25 3.41
C GLY A 105 -12.96 -13.23 4.04
N ALA A 106 -14.20 -13.68 4.32
CA ALA A 106 -15.25 -12.83 4.88
C ALA A 106 -14.94 -12.32 6.30
N ALA A 107 -14.25 -13.13 7.11
CA ALA A 107 -13.88 -12.75 8.48
C ALA A 107 -12.99 -11.50 8.51
N ALA A 108 -12.02 -11.39 7.60
CA ALA A 108 -11.16 -10.22 7.49
C ALA A 108 -11.96 -8.94 7.15
N VAL A 109 -12.97 -9.07 6.30
CA VAL A 109 -13.88 -7.94 5.99
C VAL A 109 -14.71 -7.54 7.20
N GLU A 110 -15.25 -8.49 7.95
CA GLU A 110 -16.04 -8.22 9.16
C GLU A 110 -15.19 -7.52 10.22
N GLU A 111 -13.97 -7.98 10.44
CA GLU A 111 -13.00 -7.36 11.35
C GLU A 111 -12.66 -5.93 10.90
N CYS A 112 -12.26 -5.74 9.64
CA CYS A 112 -11.96 -4.43 9.06
C CYS A 112 -13.15 -3.46 9.24
N LEU A 113 -14.38 -3.90 8.93
CA LEU A 113 -15.59 -3.09 9.12
C LEU A 113 -15.87 -2.80 10.58
N SER A 114 -15.62 -3.76 11.48
CA SER A 114 -15.79 -3.56 12.92
C SER A 114 -14.84 -2.50 13.47
N LEU A 115 -13.56 -2.59 13.13
CA LEU A 115 -12.52 -1.62 13.52
C LEU A 115 -12.78 -0.24 12.91
N SER A 116 -13.29 -0.19 11.68
CA SER A 116 -13.56 1.07 10.97
C SER A 116 -14.76 1.86 11.51
N ARG A 117 -15.70 1.22 12.25
CA ARG A 117 -16.95 1.87 12.73
C ARG A 117 -16.71 3.18 13.47
N LYS A 118 -15.72 3.22 14.36
CA LYS A 118 -15.38 4.43 15.12
C LYS A 118 -14.93 5.57 14.19
N PHE A 119 -14.16 5.25 13.14
CA PHE A 119 -13.66 6.23 12.18
C PHE A 119 -14.74 6.71 11.20
N VAL A 120 -15.65 5.83 10.80
CA VAL A 120 -16.83 6.21 10.02
C VAL A 120 -17.74 7.14 10.83
N LYS A 121 -17.99 6.81 12.11
CA LYS A 121 -18.79 7.66 13.01
C LYS A 121 -18.19 9.03 13.23
N THR A 122 -16.85 9.14 13.26
CA THR A 122 -16.14 10.41 13.45
C THR A 122 -15.84 11.14 12.14
N GLY A 123 -16.25 10.60 10.99
CA GLY A 123 -16.07 11.21 9.68
C GLY A 123 -14.64 11.12 9.13
N LEU A 124 -13.79 10.27 9.69
CA LEU A 124 -12.41 10.04 9.19
C LEU A 124 -12.37 9.00 8.06
N LEU A 125 -13.33 8.07 8.05
CA LEU A 125 -13.56 7.12 6.97
C LEU A 125 -14.96 7.27 6.38
N SER A 126 -15.13 6.92 5.12
CA SER A 126 -16.42 6.78 4.45
C SER A 126 -16.53 5.42 3.77
N ILE A 127 -17.75 4.90 3.64
CA ILE A 127 -18.04 3.70 2.86
C ILE A 127 -18.85 4.14 1.64
N GLU A 128 -18.32 3.87 0.45
CA GLU A 128 -18.97 4.17 -0.82
C GLU A 128 -19.01 2.91 -1.69
N GLY A 129 -20.20 2.31 -1.80
CA GLY A 129 -20.37 1.00 -2.42
C GLY A 129 -19.58 -0.07 -1.66
N SER A 130 -18.67 -0.75 -2.32
CA SER A 130 -17.76 -1.75 -1.72
C SER A 130 -16.42 -1.18 -1.25
N HIS A 131 -16.26 0.14 -1.22
CA HIS A 131 -14.98 0.76 -0.90
C HIS A 131 -15.01 1.50 0.44
N LEU A 132 -14.02 1.22 1.28
CA LEU A 132 -13.75 1.93 2.52
C LEU A 132 -12.60 2.92 2.27
N ARG A 133 -12.87 4.23 2.44
CA ARG A 133 -11.97 5.31 2.04
C ARG A 133 -11.65 6.25 3.18
N LEU A 134 -10.46 6.83 3.17
CA LEU A 134 -10.18 8.02 3.96
C LEU A 134 -10.98 9.21 3.42
N THR A 135 -11.60 9.96 4.34
CA THR A 135 -12.13 11.28 4.03
C THR A 135 -11.00 12.30 3.98
N ARG A 136 -11.32 13.55 3.63
CA ARG A 136 -10.33 14.63 3.68
C ARG A 136 -9.77 14.84 5.08
N GLU A 137 -10.61 14.75 6.09
CA GLU A 137 -10.23 14.84 7.51
C GLU A 137 -9.39 13.63 7.92
N GLY A 138 -9.75 12.45 7.43
CA GLY A 138 -9.00 11.21 7.68
C GLY A 138 -7.58 11.22 7.11
N LEU A 139 -7.35 11.92 5.99
CA LEU A 139 -6.00 12.03 5.40
C LEU A 139 -4.97 12.65 6.36
N TYR A 140 -5.38 13.60 7.22
CA TYR A 140 -4.47 14.25 8.18
C TYR A 140 -4.03 13.32 9.31
N VAL A 141 -4.73 12.24 9.55
CA VAL A 141 -4.47 11.23 10.60
C VAL A 141 -4.42 9.82 10.02
N SER A 142 -4.06 9.72 8.74
CA SER A 142 -4.07 8.48 7.98
C SER A 142 -3.25 7.35 8.63
N ASP A 143 -2.07 7.67 9.17
CA ASP A 143 -1.20 6.66 9.80
C ASP A 143 -1.86 6.05 11.03
N MET A 144 -2.56 6.84 11.85
CA MET A 144 -3.33 6.35 13.00
C MET A 144 -4.48 5.45 12.53
N VAL A 145 -5.22 5.87 11.50
CA VAL A 145 -6.34 5.08 10.98
C VAL A 145 -5.83 3.76 10.40
N MET A 146 -4.75 3.79 9.60
CA MET A 146 -4.17 2.59 9.01
C MET A 146 -3.67 1.62 10.08
N SER A 147 -2.92 2.09 11.07
CA SER A 147 -2.39 1.23 12.13
C SER A 147 -3.47 0.52 12.96
N GLU A 148 -4.63 1.16 13.14
CA GLU A 148 -5.75 0.57 13.88
C GLU A 148 -6.59 -0.43 13.06
N LEU A 149 -6.45 -0.42 11.73
CA LEU A 149 -7.09 -1.38 10.83
C LEU A 149 -6.16 -2.53 10.44
N MET A 150 -4.89 -2.48 10.84
CA MET A 150 -3.93 -3.55 10.64
C MET A 150 -4.12 -4.63 11.71
N SER A 151 -4.01 -5.88 11.30
CA SER A 151 -3.97 -7.01 12.23
C SER A 151 -2.65 -6.99 12.99
N VAL A 152 -2.72 -7.16 14.31
CA VAL A 152 -1.52 -7.44 15.12
C VAL A 152 -1.27 -8.94 14.94
N GLY A 153 -0.19 -9.31 14.27
CA GLY A 153 0.22 -10.71 14.19
C GLY A 153 0.42 -11.28 15.58
N ASP A 154 -0.09 -12.48 15.81
CA ASP A 154 0.16 -13.24 17.03
C ASP A 154 1.63 -13.67 17.15
#